data_1e22c53ada8bf5960b6718ac607d05ea
#
_entry.id   1e22c53ada8bf5960b6718ac607d05ea
#
_cell.length_a   1.000
_cell.length_b   1.000
_cell.length_c   1.000
_cell.angle_alpha   90.00
_cell.angle_beta   90.00
_cell.angle_gamma   90.00
#
_symmetry.space_group_name_H-M   'P 1'
#
loop_
_entity.id
_entity.type
_entity.pdbx_description
1 polymer ?
#
loop_
_entity_poly.entity_id
_entity_poly.type
_entity_poly.pdbx_seq_one_letter_code
_entity_poly.pdbx_strand_id
1 'polypeptide(L)'
;MASPLIMLIDDEFGVRESLKMVFAKEYRLVEADSVDGAMPKIEEARPDVVLLDVLMPKTDGLAALQRIKQIHPSCEVIMLTGVNSQQLAAKALELGAFDFIGKPFDVVDLRQKVTRALARVTQRSSASTS
;
A
#
# COMPACT_ATOMS: atom_id res chain seq x y z
N MET A 1 -12.53 16.93 -8.58
CA MET A 1 -11.23 16.37 -8.20
C MET A 1 -11.22 14.85 -8.45
N ALA A 2 -10.09 14.34 -8.88
CA ALA A 2 -9.97 12.90 -9.12
C ALA A 2 -10.04 12.14 -7.79
N SER A 3 -10.68 10.97 -7.81
CA SER A 3 -10.67 10.08 -6.65
C SER A 3 -9.23 9.64 -6.34
N PRO A 4 -8.91 9.40 -5.08
CA PRO A 4 -7.59 8.84 -4.75
C PRO A 4 -7.34 7.52 -5.47
N LEU A 5 -6.06 7.25 -5.74
CA LEU A 5 -5.63 6.03 -6.40
C LEU A 5 -4.93 5.12 -5.41
N ILE A 6 -5.41 3.90 -5.30
CA ILE A 6 -4.81 2.88 -4.43
C ILE A 6 -4.21 1.79 -5.31
N MET A 7 -2.98 1.42 -5.02
CA MET A 7 -2.32 0.32 -5.71
C MET A 7 -2.30 -0.93 -4.83
N LEU A 8 -2.62 -2.07 -5.45
CA LEU A 8 -2.63 -3.37 -4.79
C LEU A 8 -1.48 -4.20 -5.35
N ILE A 9 -0.55 -4.60 -4.48
CA ILE A 9 0.57 -5.47 -4.87
C ILE A 9 0.47 -6.76 -4.07
N ASP A 10 0.03 -7.83 -4.72
CA ASP A 10 -0.19 -9.14 -4.08
C ASP A 10 -0.18 -10.19 -5.18
N ASP A 11 0.52 -11.31 -4.97
CA ASP A 11 0.60 -12.37 -5.96
C ASP A 11 -0.65 -13.26 -5.98
N GLU A 12 -1.52 -13.14 -4.99
CA GLU A 12 -2.74 -13.93 -4.91
C GLU A 12 -3.91 -13.20 -5.58
N PHE A 13 -4.41 -13.77 -6.67
CA PHE A 13 -5.54 -13.21 -7.39
C PHE A 13 -6.76 -13.00 -6.49
N GLY A 14 -7.09 -14.01 -5.67
CA GLY A 14 -8.25 -13.94 -4.77
C GLY A 14 -8.17 -12.80 -3.77
N VAL A 15 -6.97 -12.53 -3.24
CA VAL A 15 -6.76 -11.42 -2.32
C VAL A 15 -6.98 -10.09 -3.04
N ARG A 16 -6.40 -9.93 -4.24
CA ARG A 16 -6.60 -8.70 -5.01
C ARG A 16 -8.09 -8.48 -5.33
N GLU A 17 -8.82 -9.54 -5.71
CA GLU A 17 -10.26 -9.42 -5.99
C GLU A 17 -11.05 -9.03 -4.74
N SER A 18 -10.70 -9.58 -3.58
CA SER A 18 -11.33 -9.20 -2.31
C SER A 18 -11.08 -7.72 -1.98
N LEU A 19 -9.85 -7.26 -2.18
CA LEU A 19 -9.51 -5.86 -1.93
C LEU A 19 -10.25 -4.93 -2.90
N LYS A 20 -10.39 -5.34 -4.16
CA LYS A 20 -11.16 -4.55 -5.13
C LYS A 20 -12.62 -4.43 -4.71
N MET A 21 -13.21 -5.49 -4.18
CA MET A 21 -14.59 -5.43 -3.67
C MET A 21 -14.73 -4.44 -2.53
N VAL A 22 -13.71 -4.31 -1.69
CA VAL A 22 -13.74 -3.38 -0.56
C VAL A 22 -13.65 -1.93 -1.03
N PHE A 23 -12.82 -1.63 -2.03
CA PHE A 23 -12.42 -0.25 -2.33
C PHE A 23 -12.90 0.31 -3.67
N ALA A 24 -13.34 -0.53 -4.60
CA ALA A 24 -13.60 -0.09 -5.98
C ALA A 24 -14.68 0.99 -6.11
N LYS A 25 -15.64 1.04 -5.19
CA LYS A 25 -16.72 2.02 -5.25
C LYS A 25 -16.27 3.42 -4.83
N GLU A 26 -15.19 3.51 -4.02
CA GLU A 26 -14.77 4.77 -3.43
C GLU A 26 -13.48 5.30 -4.05
N TYR A 27 -12.63 4.41 -4.59
CA TYR A 27 -11.29 4.77 -5.04
C TYR A 27 -11.00 4.17 -6.41
N ARG A 28 -10.10 4.83 -7.15
CA ARG A 28 -9.50 4.23 -8.34
C ARG A 28 -8.47 3.20 -7.89
N LEU A 29 -8.36 2.09 -8.62
CA LEU A 29 -7.47 1.00 -8.24
C LEU A 29 -6.56 0.62 -9.41
N VAL A 30 -5.32 0.30 -9.09
CA VAL A 30 -4.37 -0.33 -9.99
C VAL A 30 -3.75 -1.51 -9.27
N GLU A 31 -3.44 -2.58 -9.98
CA GLU A 31 -2.94 -3.78 -9.35
C GLU A 31 -1.72 -4.34 -10.06
N ALA A 32 -0.92 -5.08 -9.30
CA ALA A 32 0.22 -5.82 -9.82
C ALA A 32 0.37 -7.10 -9.01
N ASP A 33 0.86 -8.15 -9.65
CA ASP A 33 1.08 -9.44 -9.01
C ASP A 33 2.54 -9.63 -8.56
N SER A 34 3.37 -8.63 -8.77
CA SER A 34 4.78 -8.66 -8.36
C SER A 34 5.29 -7.24 -8.14
N VAL A 35 6.38 -7.12 -7.41
CA VAL A 35 7.03 -5.83 -7.20
C VAL A 35 7.61 -5.31 -8.51
N ASP A 36 8.26 -6.16 -9.29
CA ASP A 36 8.85 -5.73 -10.56
C ASP A 36 7.78 -5.24 -11.53
N GLY A 37 6.62 -5.90 -11.58
CA GLY A 37 5.49 -5.45 -12.40
C GLY A 37 4.86 -4.16 -11.88
N ALA A 38 4.97 -3.92 -10.57
CA ALA A 38 4.40 -2.73 -9.95
C ALA A 38 5.21 -1.46 -10.23
N MET A 39 6.54 -1.57 -10.32
CA MET A 39 7.40 -0.38 -10.37
C MET A 39 7.05 0.57 -11.53
N PRO A 40 6.94 0.11 -12.79
CA PRO A 40 6.55 1.04 -13.86
C PRO A 40 5.15 1.60 -13.69
N LYS A 41 4.23 0.85 -13.09
CA LYS A 41 2.88 1.34 -12.81
C LYS A 41 2.88 2.44 -11.75
N ILE A 42 3.74 2.32 -10.75
CA ILE A 42 3.89 3.35 -9.71
C ILE A 42 4.43 4.63 -10.33
N GLU A 43 5.45 4.53 -11.19
CA GLU A 43 6.02 5.70 -11.84
C GLU A 43 5.01 6.40 -12.74
N GLU A 44 4.19 5.64 -13.47
CA GLU A 44 3.22 6.20 -14.39
C GLU A 44 1.99 6.73 -13.68
N ALA A 45 1.38 5.94 -12.80
CA ALA A 45 0.09 6.25 -12.20
C ALA A 45 0.19 7.07 -10.93
N ARG A 46 1.30 7.02 -10.22
CA ARG A 46 1.56 7.77 -8.99
C ARG A 46 0.46 7.55 -7.94
N PRO A 47 0.29 6.32 -7.44
CA PRO A 47 -0.75 6.04 -6.45
C PRO A 47 -0.54 6.82 -5.16
N ASP A 48 -1.63 7.13 -4.48
CA ASP A 48 -1.61 7.81 -3.18
C ASP A 48 -1.28 6.85 -2.05
N VAL A 49 -1.82 5.63 -2.12
CA VAL A 49 -1.61 4.58 -1.12
C VAL A 49 -1.28 3.28 -1.84
N VAL A 50 -0.32 2.54 -1.30
CA VAL A 50 0.07 1.22 -1.80
C VAL A 50 -0.21 0.19 -0.71
N LEU A 51 -0.98 -0.84 -1.03
CA LEU A 51 -1.16 -2.01 -0.17
C LEU A 51 -0.19 -3.08 -0.67
N LEU A 52 0.83 -3.38 0.11
CA LEU A 52 1.93 -4.24 -0.29
C LEU A 52 1.93 -5.52 0.53
N ASP A 53 1.69 -6.66 -0.13
CA ASP A 53 1.83 -7.97 0.48
C ASP A 53 3.30 -8.28 0.70
N VAL A 54 3.69 -8.62 1.92
CA VAL A 54 5.07 -8.94 2.25
C VAL A 54 5.34 -10.44 2.26
N LEU A 55 4.33 -11.25 1.96
CA LEU A 55 4.44 -12.71 1.98
C LEU A 55 4.63 -13.31 0.59
N MET A 56 4.86 -12.48 -0.43
CA MET A 56 5.07 -12.97 -1.79
C MET A 56 6.37 -13.79 -1.87
N PRO A 57 6.34 -14.98 -2.51
CA PRO A 57 7.54 -15.79 -2.66
C PRO A 57 8.66 -15.02 -3.36
N LYS A 58 9.89 -15.24 -2.95
CA LYS A 58 11.09 -14.65 -3.54
C LYS A 58 11.11 -13.12 -3.48
N THR A 59 10.29 -12.52 -2.63
CA THR A 59 10.21 -11.07 -2.48
C THR A 59 10.61 -10.68 -1.07
N ASP A 60 11.55 -9.74 -0.96
CA ASP A 60 11.86 -9.11 0.31
C ASP A 60 10.94 -7.89 0.46
N GLY A 61 9.96 -7.99 1.35
CA GLY A 61 8.98 -6.93 1.54
C GLY A 61 9.59 -5.61 2.00
N LEU A 62 10.65 -5.67 2.81
CA LEU A 62 11.32 -4.45 3.26
C LEU A 62 12.08 -3.79 2.13
N ALA A 63 12.76 -4.58 1.29
CA ALA A 63 13.43 -4.05 0.11
C ALA A 63 12.43 -3.45 -0.87
N ALA A 64 11.28 -4.11 -1.06
CA ALA A 64 10.20 -3.59 -1.90
C ALA A 64 9.70 -2.24 -1.39
N LEU A 65 9.46 -2.13 -0.08
CA LEU A 65 9.05 -0.87 0.55
C LEU A 65 10.07 0.24 0.24
N GLN A 66 11.36 -0.05 0.40
CA GLN A 66 12.40 0.94 0.15
C GLN A 66 12.42 1.38 -1.31
N ARG A 67 12.28 0.44 -2.25
CA ARG A 67 12.21 0.75 -3.68
C ARG A 67 11.05 1.68 -3.99
N ILE A 68 9.87 1.37 -3.46
CA ILE A 68 8.67 2.18 -3.67
C ILE A 68 8.87 3.59 -3.13
N LYS A 69 9.39 3.70 -1.92
CA LYS A 69 9.60 5.00 -1.30
C LYS A 69 10.69 5.82 -2.00
N GLN A 70 11.65 5.17 -2.65
CA GLN A 70 12.67 5.86 -3.44
C GLN A 70 12.08 6.52 -4.68
N ILE A 71 11.19 5.83 -5.39
CA ILE A 71 10.63 6.36 -6.64
C ILE A 71 9.39 7.22 -6.42
N HIS A 72 8.72 7.06 -5.27
CA HIS A 72 7.49 7.80 -4.98
C HIS A 72 7.40 8.08 -3.48
N PRO A 73 8.25 8.98 -2.95
CA PRO A 73 8.35 9.17 -1.50
C PRO A 73 7.09 9.73 -0.86
N SER A 74 6.21 10.37 -1.62
CA SER A 74 5.00 10.96 -1.06
C SER A 74 3.84 9.97 -0.90
N CYS A 75 3.92 8.76 -1.45
CA CYS A 75 2.86 7.78 -1.24
C CYS A 75 2.97 7.15 0.15
N GLU A 76 1.85 6.69 0.67
CA GLU A 76 1.84 5.96 1.92
C GLU A 76 1.71 4.46 1.64
N VAL A 77 2.52 3.65 2.30
CA VAL A 77 2.54 2.20 2.10
C VAL A 77 2.00 1.51 3.34
N ILE A 78 0.99 0.67 3.16
CA ILE A 78 0.45 -0.20 4.20
C ILE A 78 0.88 -1.62 3.87
N MET A 79 1.58 -2.26 4.83
CA MET A 79 2.10 -3.61 4.65
C MET A 79 1.03 -4.63 5.02
N LEU A 80 0.79 -5.60 4.13
CA LEU A 80 -0.08 -6.73 4.43
C LEU A 80 0.81 -7.89 4.89
N THR A 81 0.69 -8.29 6.16
CA THR A 81 1.60 -9.22 6.79
C THR A 81 0.91 -10.51 7.20
N GLY A 82 1.69 -11.54 7.46
CA GLY A 82 1.16 -12.76 8.05
C GLY A 82 1.04 -12.65 9.57
N VAL A 83 0.48 -13.70 10.14
CA VAL A 83 0.41 -13.84 11.59
C VAL A 83 1.84 -13.92 12.15
N ASN A 84 2.08 -13.30 13.30
CA ASN A 84 3.37 -13.31 14.00
C ASN A 84 4.50 -12.54 13.30
N SER A 85 4.17 -11.52 12.53
CA SER A 85 5.14 -10.69 11.82
C SER A 85 5.42 -9.36 12.51
N GLN A 86 5.40 -9.33 13.84
CA GLN A 86 5.57 -8.08 14.59
C GLN A 86 6.94 -7.44 14.37
N GLN A 87 8.00 -8.25 14.30
CA GLN A 87 9.34 -7.71 14.04
C GLN A 87 9.45 -7.10 12.67
N LEU A 88 8.86 -7.75 11.66
CA LEU A 88 8.83 -7.23 10.30
C LEU A 88 8.04 -5.92 10.24
N ALA A 89 6.90 -5.88 10.93
CA ALA A 89 6.06 -4.68 10.97
C ALA A 89 6.80 -3.50 11.60
N ALA A 90 7.49 -3.73 12.73
CA ALA A 90 8.26 -2.69 13.39
C ALA A 90 9.36 -2.15 12.48
N LYS A 91 10.06 -3.04 11.78
CA LYS A 91 11.11 -2.63 10.85
C LYS A 91 10.55 -1.86 9.66
N ALA A 92 9.38 -2.27 9.16
CA ALA A 92 8.72 -1.56 8.07
C ALA A 92 8.37 -0.12 8.47
N LEU A 93 7.86 0.08 9.68
CA LEU A 93 7.57 1.43 10.17
C LEU A 93 8.83 2.28 10.25
N GLU A 94 9.96 1.71 10.69
CA GLU A 94 11.24 2.42 10.70
C GLU A 94 11.67 2.83 9.29
N LEU A 95 11.34 2.02 8.28
CA LEU A 95 11.73 2.28 6.91
C LEU A 95 10.71 3.13 6.13
N GLY A 96 9.70 3.64 6.81
CA GLY A 96 8.78 4.59 6.22
C GLY A 96 7.41 4.07 5.83
N ALA A 97 7.07 2.83 6.19
CA ALA A 97 5.69 2.35 6.01
C ALA A 97 4.74 3.16 6.88
N PHE A 98 3.55 3.42 6.38
CA PHE A 98 2.53 4.13 7.16
C PHE A 98 2.00 3.25 8.28
N ASP A 99 1.68 2.00 7.96
CA ASP A 99 1.10 1.05 8.90
C ASP A 99 1.21 -0.36 8.35
N PHE A 100 0.69 -1.31 9.08
CA PHE A 100 0.63 -2.70 8.67
C PHE A 100 -0.70 -3.32 9.13
N ILE A 101 -1.10 -4.41 8.50
CA ILE A 101 -2.28 -5.15 8.89
C ILE A 101 -2.03 -6.64 8.63
N GLY A 102 -2.44 -7.49 9.57
CA GLY A 102 -2.27 -8.93 9.45
C GLY A 102 -3.36 -9.58 8.60
N LYS A 103 -2.99 -10.64 7.90
CA LYS A 103 -3.94 -11.48 7.17
C LYS A 103 -4.40 -12.65 8.07
N PRO A 104 -5.66 -13.04 8.06
CA PRO A 104 -6.78 -12.41 7.34
C PRO A 104 -7.14 -11.06 7.99
N PHE A 105 -7.41 -10.05 7.17
CA PHE A 105 -7.62 -8.71 7.70
C PHE A 105 -9.09 -8.42 7.95
N ASP A 106 -9.31 -7.61 8.99
CA ASP A 106 -10.61 -7.02 9.29
C ASP A 106 -10.85 -5.87 8.31
N VAL A 107 -11.95 -5.93 7.57
CA VAL A 107 -12.27 -4.93 6.55
C VAL A 107 -12.42 -3.54 7.16
N VAL A 108 -13.05 -3.44 8.33
CA VAL A 108 -13.23 -2.14 9.00
C VAL A 108 -11.88 -1.53 9.36
N ASP A 109 -10.98 -2.33 9.94
CA ASP A 109 -9.64 -1.88 10.31
C ASP A 109 -8.84 -1.45 9.08
N LEU A 110 -8.90 -2.24 8.01
CA LEU A 110 -8.22 -1.91 6.77
C LEU A 110 -8.71 -0.59 6.18
N ARG A 111 -10.04 -0.39 6.13
CA ARG A 111 -10.62 0.85 5.62
C ARG A 111 -10.19 2.05 6.45
N GLN A 112 -10.14 1.91 7.77
CA GLN A 112 -9.70 2.99 8.65
C GLN A 112 -8.24 3.36 8.40
N LYS A 113 -7.38 2.36 8.21
CA LYS A 113 -5.97 2.61 7.94
C LYS A 113 -5.76 3.30 6.60
N VAL A 114 -6.49 2.88 5.57
CA VAL A 114 -6.45 3.54 4.26
C VAL A 114 -6.93 4.98 4.36
N THR A 115 -8.02 5.22 5.09
CA THR A 115 -8.55 6.57 5.29
C THR A 115 -7.52 7.47 5.97
N ARG A 116 -6.85 6.97 7.00
CA ARG A 116 -5.80 7.74 7.70
C ARG A 116 -4.60 8.01 6.80
N ALA A 117 -4.20 7.02 6.00
CA ALA A 117 -3.08 7.19 5.07
C ALA A 117 -3.41 8.26 4.02
N LEU A 118 -4.63 8.24 3.49
CA LEU A 118 -5.07 9.24 2.51
C LEU A 118 -5.12 10.64 3.12
N ALA A 119 -5.54 10.76 4.38
CA ALA A 119 -5.54 12.04 5.08
C ALA A 119 -4.13 12.60 5.19
N ARG A 120 -3.14 11.74 5.43
CA ARG A 120 -1.75 12.17 5.52
C ARG A 120 -1.21 12.65 4.17
N VAL A 121 -1.56 11.96 3.09
CA VAL A 121 -1.19 12.39 1.74
C VAL A 121 -1.78 13.78 1.45
N THR A 122 -3.04 13.99 1.78
CA THR A 122 -3.72 15.27 1.59
C THR A 122 -3.04 16.38 2.39
N GLN A 123 -2.66 16.11 3.64
CA GLN A 123 -1.98 17.08 4.49
C GLN A 123 -0.63 17.49 3.90
N ARG A 124 0.13 16.53 3.34
CA ARG A 124 1.40 16.84 2.70
C ARG A 124 1.20 17.73 1.47
N SER A 125 0.19 17.44 0.66
CA SER A 125 -0.12 18.26 -0.52
C SER A 125 -0.49 19.67 -0.12
N SER A 126 -1.31 19.84 0.93
CA SER A 126 -1.66 21.15 1.46
C SER A 126 -0.44 21.90 1.98
N ALA A 127 0.43 21.21 2.72
CA ALA A 127 1.66 21.81 3.24
C ALA A 127 2.61 22.24 2.13
N SER A 128 2.68 21.46 1.04
CA SER A 128 3.59 21.75 -0.07
C SER A 128 3.10 22.89 -0.95
N THR A 129 1.81 23.24 -0.89
CA THR A 129 1.26 24.33 -1.68
C THR A 129 1.26 25.68 -0.96
N SER A 130 1.53 25.64 0.32
CA SER A 130 1.61 26.88 1.11
C SER A 130 3.03 27.42 1.10
#